data_8e8c38ab4e14155bdd3b06cc5a6ec60c
#
_entry.id   8e8c38ab4e14155bdd3b06cc5a6ec60c
#
_cell.length_a   1.000
_cell.length_b   1.000
_cell.length_c   1.000
_cell.angle_alpha   90.00
_cell.angle_beta   90.00
_cell.angle_gamma   90.00
#
_symmetry.space_group_name_H-M   'P 1'
#
loop_
_entity.id
_entity.type
_entity.pdbx_description
1 polymer ?
#
loop_
_entity_poly.entity_id
_entity_poly.type
_entity_poly.pdbx_seq_one_letter_code
_entity_poly.pdbx_strand_id
1 'polypeptide(L)'
;MHREKDEIYPKDAFVHNLAYPGGLELGVFDGDLLVGIVRATLWEESVMRKDLKTVCLDDIYVLPNYRRRGIAAKLFAQVEAWAKEQGAIRLELHTWDFNKGAIAMYEAMGMAPQRYVFEKKL
;
A
#
# COMPACT_ATOMS: atom_id res chain seq x y z
N MET A 1 28.98 -2.55 -14.50
CA MET A 1 28.00 -1.97 -15.39
C MET A 1 26.95 -1.20 -14.60
N HIS A 2 26.62 -0.06 -15.10
CA HIS A 2 25.61 0.75 -14.48
C HIS A 2 24.21 0.15 -14.74
N ARG A 3 23.42 0.03 -13.70
CA ARG A 3 22.06 -0.46 -13.86
C ARG A 3 21.18 0.66 -14.37
N GLU A 4 20.41 0.34 -15.36
CA GLU A 4 19.42 1.28 -15.87
C GLU A 4 18.35 1.54 -14.82
N LYS A 5 17.75 2.70 -14.92
CA LYS A 5 16.74 3.09 -13.94
C LYS A 5 15.54 2.17 -13.93
N ASP A 6 15.17 1.63 -15.08
CA ASP A 6 14.08 0.68 -15.19
C ASP A 6 14.44 -0.70 -14.64
N GLU A 7 15.74 -0.98 -14.45
CA GLU A 7 16.19 -2.22 -13.82
C GLU A 7 16.00 -2.18 -12.30
N ILE A 8 15.74 -1.00 -11.75
CA ILE A 8 15.36 -0.87 -10.35
C ILE A 8 14.06 -1.64 -10.14
N TYR A 9 13.24 -1.68 -11.15
CA TYR A 9 12.00 -2.42 -11.19
C TYR A 9 12.21 -3.70 -11.96
N PRO A 10 11.89 -4.84 -11.40
CA PRO A 10 12.01 -6.11 -12.13
C PRO A 10 11.18 -6.08 -13.41
N LYS A 11 11.79 -6.50 -14.51
CA LYS A 11 11.09 -6.55 -15.79
C LYS A 11 9.95 -7.53 -15.79
N ASP A 12 10.09 -8.59 -15.01
CA ASP A 12 9.07 -9.62 -14.90
C ASP A 12 8.08 -9.34 -13.79
N ALA A 13 8.10 -8.12 -13.29
CA ALA A 13 7.11 -7.71 -12.32
C ALA A 13 5.74 -7.86 -12.92
N PHE A 14 4.96 -8.74 -12.36
CA PHE A 14 3.59 -8.87 -12.79
C PHE A 14 2.67 -8.67 -11.60
N VAL A 15 1.52 -8.15 -11.93
CA VAL A 15 0.48 -7.89 -10.97
C VAL A 15 -0.35 -9.16 -10.89
N HIS A 16 -0.26 -9.83 -9.76
CA HIS A 16 -1.11 -10.97 -9.51
C HIS A 16 -2.24 -10.51 -8.62
N ASN A 17 -3.42 -10.43 -9.21
CA ASN A 17 -4.60 -10.04 -8.47
C ASN A 17 -5.33 -11.27 -8.00
N LEU A 18 -5.19 -11.58 -6.72
CA LEU A 18 -5.99 -12.61 -6.09
C LEU A 18 -7.35 -12.00 -5.82
N ALA A 19 -8.18 -12.01 -6.84
CA ALA A 19 -9.48 -11.38 -6.76
C ALA A 19 -10.33 -12.06 -5.70
N TYR A 20 -10.45 -11.45 -4.54
CA TYR A 20 -11.49 -11.78 -3.61
C TYR A 20 -12.44 -10.57 -3.55
N PRO A 21 -13.72 -10.79 -3.23
CA PRO A 21 -14.68 -9.70 -3.25
C PRO A 21 -14.23 -8.52 -2.39
N GLY A 22 -14.16 -7.34 -3.01
CA GLY A 22 -13.79 -6.12 -2.32
C GLY A 22 -12.32 -6.00 -1.98
N GLY A 23 -11.43 -6.78 -2.60
CA GLY A 23 -10.02 -6.75 -2.29
C GLY A 23 -9.10 -6.69 -3.49
N LEU A 24 -7.87 -6.30 -3.20
CA LEU A 24 -6.79 -6.25 -4.18
C LEU A 24 -5.54 -6.79 -3.52
N GLU A 25 -4.85 -7.70 -4.19
CA GLU A 25 -3.56 -8.17 -3.74
C GLU A 25 -2.61 -8.19 -4.92
N LEU A 26 -1.49 -7.49 -4.79
CA LEU A 26 -0.51 -7.37 -5.86
C LEU A 26 0.84 -7.84 -5.37
N GLY A 27 1.57 -8.54 -6.22
CA GLY A 27 2.93 -8.95 -5.94
C GLY A 27 3.88 -8.48 -7.03
N VAL A 28 5.09 -8.14 -6.63
CA VAL A 28 6.18 -7.81 -7.54
C VAL A 28 7.21 -8.92 -7.44
N PHE A 29 7.59 -9.47 -8.57
CA PHE A 29 8.55 -10.56 -8.64
C PHE A 29 9.81 -10.15 -9.38
N ASP A 30 10.94 -10.62 -8.89
CA ASP A 30 12.21 -10.56 -9.59
C ASP A 30 12.54 -12.00 -9.97
N GLY A 31 12.24 -12.38 -11.23
CA GLY A 31 12.24 -13.78 -11.61
C GLY A 31 11.21 -14.54 -10.80
N ASP A 32 11.66 -15.54 -10.04
CA ASP A 32 10.78 -16.34 -9.20
C ASP A 32 10.68 -15.83 -7.77
N LEU A 33 11.41 -14.77 -7.44
CA LEU A 33 11.45 -14.23 -6.09
C LEU A 33 10.40 -13.15 -5.91
N LEU A 34 9.52 -13.33 -4.94
CA LEU A 34 8.56 -12.30 -4.55
C LEU A 34 9.29 -11.24 -3.75
N VAL A 35 9.37 -10.03 -4.27
CA VAL A 35 10.14 -8.95 -3.65
C VAL A 35 9.29 -7.84 -3.07
N GLY A 36 8.04 -7.77 -3.44
CA GLY A 36 7.13 -6.77 -2.89
C GLY A 36 5.70 -7.25 -2.93
N ILE A 37 4.91 -6.80 -1.97
CA ILE A 37 3.50 -7.17 -1.88
C ILE A 37 2.71 -5.99 -1.32
N VAL A 38 1.49 -5.84 -1.81
CA VAL A 38 0.52 -4.93 -1.23
C VAL A 38 -0.84 -5.60 -1.19
N ARG A 39 -1.59 -5.30 -0.15
CA ARG A 39 -2.94 -5.83 0.04
C ARG A 39 -3.84 -4.69 0.49
N ALA A 40 -5.02 -4.61 -0.11
CA ALA A 40 -5.98 -3.57 0.19
C ALA A 40 -7.40 -4.13 0.16
N THR A 41 -8.29 -3.51 0.93
CA THR A 41 -9.69 -3.93 1.05
C THR A 41 -10.59 -2.71 0.86
N LEU A 42 -11.66 -2.90 0.12
CA LEU A 42 -12.68 -1.88 -0.05
C LEU A 42 -13.69 -1.98 1.10
N TRP A 43 -13.85 -0.88 1.81
CA TRP A 43 -14.88 -0.74 2.85
C TRP A 43 -15.97 0.16 2.31
N GLU A 44 -17.14 -0.37 2.11
CA GLU A 44 -18.27 0.40 1.60
C GLU A 44 -18.97 1.19 2.69
N GLU A 45 -18.86 0.72 3.93
CA GLU A 45 -19.36 1.42 5.09
C GLU A 45 -18.28 1.49 6.15
N SER A 46 -18.10 2.67 6.71
CA SER A 46 -17.27 2.88 7.87
C SER A 46 -18.15 3.17 9.05
N VAL A 47 -17.77 2.69 10.22
CA VAL A 47 -18.47 3.01 11.46
C VAL A 47 -18.56 4.52 11.68
N MET A 48 -17.54 5.22 11.22
CA MET A 48 -17.44 6.67 11.42
C MET A 48 -18.03 7.48 10.27
N ARG A 49 -18.12 6.91 9.07
CA ARG A 49 -18.54 7.61 7.86
C ARG A 49 -19.25 6.66 6.92
N LYS A 50 -20.50 6.38 7.24
CA LYS A 50 -21.27 5.36 6.54
C LYS A 50 -21.48 5.60 5.05
N ASP A 51 -21.46 6.83 4.63
CA ASP A 51 -21.77 7.18 3.23
C ASP A 51 -20.56 7.21 2.33
N LEU A 52 -19.38 6.90 2.87
CA LEU A 52 -18.15 7.09 2.12
C LEU A 52 -17.46 5.75 1.88
N LYS A 53 -17.17 5.48 0.62
CA LYS A 53 -16.36 4.33 0.26
C LYS A 53 -14.90 4.62 0.61
N THR A 54 -14.30 3.70 1.31
CA THR A 54 -12.92 3.80 1.77
C THR A 54 -12.16 2.55 1.36
N VAL A 55 -10.97 2.72 0.84
CA VAL A 55 -10.04 1.61 0.64
C VAL A 55 -9.05 1.63 1.81
N CYS A 56 -8.92 0.50 2.47
CA CYS A 56 -7.93 0.32 3.52
C CYS A 56 -6.74 -0.43 2.97
N LEU A 57 -5.55 0.16 3.06
CA LEU A 57 -4.31 -0.52 2.71
C LEU A 57 -3.92 -1.35 3.92
N ASP A 58 -4.06 -2.69 3.79
CA ASP A 58 -3.86 -3.59 4.91
C ASP A 58 -2.39 -3.94 5.12
N ASP A 59 -1.66 -4.08 4.03
CA ASP A 59 -0.27 -4.48 4.05
C ASP A 59 0.47 -3.89 2.87
N ILE A 60 1.70 -3.45 3.11
CA ILE A 60 2.64 -3.13 2.05
C ILE A 60 4.03 -3.50 2.57
N TYR A 61 4.74 -4.30 1.79
CA TYR A 61 6.06 -4.78 2.21
C TYR A 61 6.96 -4.98 1.01
N VAL A 62 8.22 -4.58 1.16
CA VAL A 62 9.26 -4.79 0.16
C VAL A 62 10.46 -5.38 0.87
N LEU A 63 11.06 -6.41 0.27
CA LEU A 63 12.25 -7.03 0.83
C LEU A 63 13.36 -6.00 1.04
N PRO A 64 14.14 -6.11 2.12
CA PRO A 64 15.15 -5.10 2.46
C PRO A 64 16.10 -4.75 1.32
N ASN A 65 16.57 -5.72 0.58
CA ASN A 65 17.52 -5.48 -0.51
C ASN A 65 16.89 -4.81 -1.72
N TYR A 66 15.56 -4.72 -1.75
CA TYR A 66 14.83 -4.10 -2.86
C TYR A 66 14.22 -2.76 -2.47
N ARG A 67 14.49 -2.29 -1.27
CA ARG A 67 13.98 -1.01 -0.80
C ARG A 67 14.73 0.14 -1.44
N ARG A 68 14.13 1.33 -1.40
CA ARG A 68 14.67 2.56 -2.01
C ARG A 68 14.80 2.47 -3.53
N ARG A 69 14.00 1.59 -4.14
CA ARG A 69 13.97 1.43 -5.59
C ARG A 69 12.63 1.83 -6.19
N GLY A 70 11.75 2.41 -5.38
CA GLY A 70 10.46 2.88 -5.85
C GLY A 70 9.38 1.80 -5.94
N ILE A 71 9.64 0.58 -5.46
CA ILE A 71 8.66 -0.51 -5.55
C ILE A 71 7.43 -0.20 -4.71
N ALA A 72 7.64 0.24 -3.46
CA ALA A 72 6.52 0.58 -2.58
C ALA A 72 5.67 1.71 -3.16
N ALA A 73 6.32 2.73 -3.71
CA ALA A 73 5.62 3.85 -4.31
C ALA A 73 4.77 3.42 -5.50
N LYS A 74 5.27 2.49 -6.31
CA LYS A 74 4.50 1.98 -7.43
C LYS A 74 3.35 1.08 -7.01
N LEU A 75 3.57 0.26 -6.00
CA LEU A 75 2.48 -0.55 -5.44
C LEU A 75 1.39 0.37 -4.86
N PHE A 76 1.80 1.40 -4.14
CA PHE A 76 0.88 2.37 -3.59
C PHE A 76 0.08 3.07 -4.70
N ALA A 77 0.74 3.47 -5.78
CA ALA A 77 0.07 4.12 -6.91
C ALA A 77 -0.97 3.20 -7.55
N GLN A 78 -0.71 1.91 -7.61
CA GLN A 78 -1.67 0.95 -8.14
C GLN A 78 -2.87 0.79 -7.23
N VAL A 79 -2.65 0.82 -5.93
CA VAL A 79 -3.76 0.79 -4.96
C VAL A 79 -4.61 2.06 -5.12
N GLU A 80 -3.97 3.22 -5.27
CA GLU A 80 -4.70 4.46 -5.50
C GLU A 80 -5.57 4.40 -6.75
N ALA A 81 -5.01 3.90 -7.85
CA ALA A 81 -5.74 3.78 -9.11
C ALA A 81 -6.94 2.84 -8.94
N TRP A 82 -6.72 1.69 -8.31
CA TRP A 82 -7.80 0.74 -8.06
C TRP A 82 -8.87 1.34 -7.16
N ALA A 83 -8.47 2.06 -6.13
CA ALA A 83 -9.41 2.72 -5.22
C ALA A 83 -10.32 3.69 -5.98
N LYS A 84 -9.74 4.47 -6.88
CA LYS A 84 -10.52 5.38 -7.72
C LYS A 84 -11.47 4.65 -8.63
N GLU A 85 -11.05 3.54 -9.20
CA GLU A 85 -11.93 2.70 -10.05
C GLU A 85 -13.10 2.16 -9.25
N GLN A 86 -12.91 1.88 -7.97
CA GLN A 86 -13.98 1.39 -7.10
C GLN A 86 -14.90 2.50 -6.63
N GLY A 87 -14.62 3.74 -6.97
CA GLY A 87 -15.40 4.87 -6.50
C GLY A 87 -15.06 5.30 -5.09
N ALA A 88 -13.93 4.85 -4.55
CA ALA A 88 -13.50 5.26 -3.22
C ALA A 88 -13.05 6.72 -3.25
N ILE A 89 -13.36 7.44 -2.20
CA ILE A 89 -12.95 8.83 -2.04
C ILE A 89 -11.82 8.98 -1.03
N ARG A 90 -11.44 7.87 -0.39
CA ARG A 90 -10.47 7.89 0.69
C ARG A 90 -9.64 6.62 0.66
N LEU A 91 -8.37 6.77 0.96
CA LEU A 91 -7.44 5.67 1.17
C LEU A 91 -6.89 5.80 2.58
N GLU A 92 -7.06 4.78 3.40
CA GLU A 92 -6.59 4.77 4.79
C GLU A 92 -5.59 3.65 5.01
N LEU A 93 -4.71 3.85 5.98
CA LEU A 93 -3.90 2.78 6.53
C LEU A 93 -3.67 3.06 8.01
N HIS A 94 -3.25 2.02 8.72
CA HIS A 94 -2.99 2.11 10.16
C HIS A 94 -1.53 1.78 10.39
N THR A 95 -0.87 2.54 11.25
CA THR A 95 0.51 2.27 11.64
C THR A 95 0.71 2.69 13.09
N TRP A 96 1.69 2.08 13.74
CA TRP A 96 2.04 2.45 15.09
C TRP A 96 2.83 3.76 15.11
N ASP A 97 2.65 4.55 16.15
CA ASP A 97 3.27 5.87 16.29
C ASP A 97 4.81 5.81 16.35
N PHE A 98 5.35 4.68 16.80
CA PHE A 98 6.80 4.50 16.87
C PHE A 98 7.43 4.14 15.52
N ASN A 99 6.62 3.83 14.53
CA ASN A 99 7.12 3.45 13.21
C ASN A 99 7.40 4.70 12.36
N LYS A 100 8.44 5.43 12.77
CA LYS A 100 8.73 6.75 12.20
C LYS A 100 9.08 6.70 10.71
N GLY A 101 9.80 5.66 10.31
CA GLY A 101 10.18 5.50 8.91
C GLY A 101 8.97 5.31 8.00
N ALA A 102 8.04 4.47 8.42
CA ALA A 102 6.82 4.24 7.65
C ALA A 102 5.96 5.51 7.59
N ILE A 103 5.82 6.20 8.71
CA ILE A 103 5.06 7.46 8.76
C ILE A 103 5.64 8.48 7.79
N ALA A 104 6.97 8.65 7.79
CA ALA A 104 7.62 9.58 6.87
C ALA A 104 7.36 9.20 5.42
N MET A 105 7.39 7.91 5.11
CA MET A 105 7.11 7.42 3.76
C MET A 105 5.68 7.74 3.33
N TYR A 106 4.71 7.48 4.20
CA TYR A 106 3.32 7.75 3.88
C TYR A 106 3.05 9.23 3.70
N GLU A 107 3.66 10.06 4.53
CA GLU A 107 3.53 11.52 4.38
C GLU A 107 4.15 11.99 3.06
N ALA A 108 5.28 11.41 2.67
CA ALA A 108 5.91 11.72 1.39
C ALA A 108 5.02 11.32 0.20
N MET A 109 4.14 10.34 0.40
CA MET A 109 3.19 9.92 -0.63
C MET A 109 1.87 10.68 -0.58
N GLY A 110 1.79 11.72 0.22
CA GLY A 110 0.63 12.60 0.27
C GLY A 110 -0.41 12.25 1.33
N MET A 111 -0.10 11.33 2.21
CA MET A 111 -1.03 10.98 3.29
C MET A 111 -0.86 11.90 4.49
N ALA A 112 -1.92 12.07 5.24
CA ALA A 112 -1.92 12.90 6.44
C ALA A 112 -2.57 12.14 7.58
N PRO A 113 -2.15 12.40 8.83
CA PRO A 113 -2.80 11.79 10.00
C PRO A 113 -4.27 12.13 10.02
N GLN A 114 -5.10 11.18 10.40
CA GLN A 114 -6.54 11.35 10.43
C GLN A 114 -7.10 11.36 11.85
N ARG A 115 -6.64 10.44 12.67
CA ARG A 115 -7.14 10.28 14.03
C ARG A 115 -6.11 9.61 14.90
N TYR A 116 -6.32 9.70 16.23
CA TYR A 116 -5.45 9.11 17.21
C TYR A 116 -6.20 8.02 17.97
N VAL A 117 -5.47 7.01 18.39
CA VAL A 117 -5.95 6.00 19.29
C VAL A 117 -5.14 6.11 20.58
N PHE A 118 -5.83 6.28 21.69
CA PHE A 118 -5.17 6.36 23.00
C PHE A 118 -5.41 5.07 23.76
N GLU A 119 -4.41 4.65 24.51
CA GLU A 119 -4.54 3.49 25.36
C GLU A 119 -3.95 3.76 26.74
N LYS A 120 -4.38 3.00 27.70
CA LYS A 120 -3.83 3.05 29.04
C LYS A 120 -3.75 1.61 29.55
N LYS A 121 -2.55 1.21 29.97
CA LYS A 121 -2.39 -0.12 30.57
C LYS A 121 -3.02 -0.13 31.95
N LEU A 122 -3.75 -1.18 32.22
CA LEU A 122 -4.44 -1.36 33.51
C LEU A 122 -3.66 -2.25 34.43
#